data_e953090d4957f413aaf472bd58261d63
#
_entry.id   e953090d4957f413aaf472bd58261d63
#
_cell.length_a   1.000
_cell.length_b   1.000
_cell.length_c   1.000
_cell.angle_alpha   90.00
_cell.angle_beta   90.00
_cell.angle_gamma   90.00
#
_symmetry.space_group_name_H-M   'P 1'
#
loop_
_entity.id
_entity.type
_entity.pdbx_description
1 polymer ?
#
loop_
_entity_poly.entity_id
_entity_poly.type
_entity_poly.pdbx_seq_one_letter_code
_entity_poly.pdbx_strand_id
1 'polypeptide(L)'
;MDMKQTNQIPGLYDPSFEHDNCGIGACVNIKGVKNHQTVDNALKIVETLEHRAGKDAAGETGDGVGIMLQISHKFFKKVTKPLGIELGDERDYGVGMFFFPNDEFKTIQAKKMLEVIVEKEGLEFLGWREVPTEPDKLSQKARDCMPCIMQCFVKRPEDVERGLEFDRKLYVARRVFEQSNDNTYVVSFSSRTIVYKGMFLVEQLRQFFMDLQDPDYESAIATVHSRFSTNTNPSWERSHPNRFIVHNGEINTILGNSDKMSAREENMESPKLKKEFQKVLPVINAAGSDSAMLDNALEFLVMSGMEPVSYTHLRAHETSLHL
;
A
#
# COMPACT_ATOMS: atom_id res chain seq x y z
N MET A 1 -7.77 19.74 -47.54
CA MET A 1 -8.03 21.02 -46.86
C MET A 1 -7.91 20.72 -45.35
N ASP A 2 -6.73 20.95 -44.83
CA ASP A 2 -6.41 20.76 -43.43
C ASP A 2 -6.94 21.92 -42.59
N MET A 3 -7.95 21.68 -41.78
CA MET A 3 -8.36 22.61 -40.77
C MET A 3 -7.61 22.27 -39.46
N LYS A 4 -6.36 22.70 -39.34
CA LYS A 4 -5.73 22.93 -38.04
C LYS A 4 -6.35 24.20 -37.45
N GLN A 5 -7.42 24.04 -36.67
CA GLN A 5 -7.84 25.09 -35.76
C GLN A 5 -6.84 25.11 -34.60
N THR A 6 -5.89 26.02 -34.67
CA THR A 6 -5.10 26.46 -33.52
C THR A 6 -6.03 27.24 -32.61
N ASN A 7 -6.60 26.60 -31.60
CA ASN A 7 -7.20 27.30 -30.46
C ASN A 7 -6.09 28.03 -29.71
N GLN A 8 -5.75 29.23 -30.17
CA GLN A 8 -4.91 30.15 -29.39
C GLN A 8 -5.76 30.62 -28.20
N ILE A 9 -5.47 30.13 -27.04
CA ILE A 9 -6.02 30.65 -25.77
C ILE A 9 -5.38 32.04 -25.59
N PRO A 10 -6.17 33.14 -25.58
CA PRO A 10 -5.61 34.47 -25.41
C PRO A 10 -5.05 34.61 -23.98
N GLY A 11 -3.75 34.98 -23.86
CA GLY A 11 -3.09 35.23 -22.60
C GLY A 11 -1.64 34.77 -22.57
N LEU A 12 -1.06 34.74 -21.39
CA LEU A 12 0.32 34.29 -21.15
C LEU A 12 0.44 32.74 -21.02
N TYR A 13 -0.66 32.02 -21.18
CA TYR A 13 -0.66 30.58 -21.13
C TYR A 13 -0.09 29.99 -22.42
N ASP A 14 0.90 29.12 -22.27
CA ASP A 14 1.47 28.34 -23.37
C ASP A 14 1.35 26.84 -23.01
N PRO A 15 0.59 26.06 -23.80
CA PRO A 15 0.42 24.62 -23.54
C PRO A 15 1.73 23.82 -23.55
N SER A 16 2.80 24.34 -24.15
CA SER A 16 4.11 23.67 -24.14
C SER A 16 4.78 23.65 -22.78
N PHE A 17 4.34 24.53 -21.85
CA PHE A 17 4.79 24.53 -20.46
C PHE A 17 3.89 23.68 -19.54
N GLU A 18 2.83 23.10 -20.07
CA GLU A 18 1.96 22.23 -19.29
C GLU A 18 2.61 20.85 -19.14
N HIS A 19 3.00 20.54 -17.92
CA HIS A 19 3.58 19.27 -17.55
C HIS A 19 2.76 18.66 -16.41
N ASP A 20 2.69 17.32 -16.40
CA ASP A 20 2.08 16.59 -15.30
C ASP A 20 2.71 16.97 -13.95
N ASN A 21 1.87 17.33 -12.99
CA ASN A 21 2.26 17.68 -11.63
C ASN A 21 2.13 16.51 -10.65
N CYS A 22 1.89 15.30 -11.14
CA CYS A 22 1.65 14.12 -10.35
C CYS A 22 2.79 13.10 -10.49
N GLY A 23 3.12 12.43 -9.40
CA GLY A 23 4.06 11.30 -9.38
C GLY A 23 3.37 9.93 -9.44
N ILE A 24 2.09 9.87 -9.82
CA ILE A 24 1.27 8.66 -9.84
C ILE A 24 1.20 8.09 -11.26
N GLY A 25 1.25 6.76 -11.34
CA GLY A 25 0.99 6.03 -12.56
C GLY A 25 0.10 4.82 -12.32
N ALA A 26 -0.62 4.40 -13.35
CA ALA A 26 -1.42 3.17 -13.33
C ALA A 26 -1.33 2.43 -14.66
N CYS A 27 -1.23 1.10 -14.59
CA CYS A 27 -1.30 0.22 -15.73
C CYS A 27 -2.41 -0.81 -15.49
N VAL A 28 -3.35 -0.93 -16.43
CA VAL A 28 -4.51 -1.80 -16.29
C VAL A 28 -4.72 -2.59 -17.57
N ASN A 29 -4.83 -3.91 -17.43
CA ASN A 29 -5.32 -4.76 -18.52
C ASN A 29 -6.86 -4.76 -18.50
N ILE A 30 -7.48 -4.10 -19.48
CA ILE A 30 -8.94 -3.89 -19.54
C ILE A 30 -9.73 -5.22 -19.58
N LYS A 31 -9.12 -6.29 -20.10
CA LYS A 31 -9.73 -7.62 -20.15
C LYS A 31 -9.52 -8.42 -18.85
N GLY A 32 -8.82 -7.86 -17.85
CA GLY A 32 -8.53 -8.52 -16.58
C GLY A 32 -7.51 -9.67 -16.67
N VAL A 33 -6.81 -9.80 -17.81
CA VAL A 33 -5.80 -10.86 -17.98
C VAL A 33 -4.53 -10.48 -17.24
N LYS A 34 -4.16 -11.29 -16.26
CA LYS A 34 -2.90 -11.12 -15.52
C LYS A 34 -1.71 -11.50 -16.40
N ASN A 35 -0.68 -10.68 -16.37
CA ASN A 35 0.59 -10.94 -17.04
C ASN A 35 1.71 -10.11 -16.40
N HIS A 36 2.96 -10.51 -16.59
CA HIS A 36 4.13 -9.80 -16.11
C HIS A 36 4.35 -8.46 -16.83
N GLN A 37 3.90 -8.33 -18.09
CA GLN A 37 4.03 -7.10 -18.85
C GLN A 37 3.31 -5.91 -18.17
N THR A 38 2.21 -6.15 -17.46
CA THR A 38 1.52 -5.11 -16.67
C THR A 38 2.42 -4.60 -15.55
N VAL A 39 3.15 -5.49 -14.88
CA VAL A 39 4.12 -5.14 -13.82
C VAL A 39 5.27 -4.35 -14.42
N ASP A 40 5.88 -4.85 -15.50
CA ASP A 40 7.00 -4.21 -16.18
C ASP A 40 6.62 -2.82 -16.73
N ASN A 41 5.44 -2.68 -17.32
CA ASN A 41 4.94 -1.38 -17.79
C ASN A 41 4.74 -0.38 -16.64
N ALA A 42 4.19 -0.81 -15.50
CA ALA A 42 4.02 0.06 -14.34
C ALA A 42 5.37 0.51 -13.77
N LEU A 43 6.35 -0.38 -13.71
CA LEU A 43 7.72 -0.03 -13.31
C LEU A 43 8.37 0.96 -14.29
N LYS A 44 8.17 0.81 -15.59
CA LYS A 44 8.62 1.79 -16.60
C LYS A 44 7.95 3.14 -16.44
N ILE A 45 6.64 3.16 -16.11
CA ILE A 45 5.95 4.42 -15.83
C ILE A 45 6.63 5.15 -14.68
N VAL A 46 6.89 4.49 -13.55
CA VAL A 46 7.53 5.15 -12.41
C VAL A 46 8.97 5.59 -12.71
N GLU A 47 9.72 4.82 -13.50
CA GLU A 47 11.07 5.19 -13.96
C GLU A 47 11.05 6.46 -14.83
N THR A 48 10.04 6.63 -15.71
CA THR A 48 9.87 7.83 -16.52
C THR A 48 9.41 9.05 -15.73
N LEU A 49 8.87 8.85 -14.53
CA LEU A 49 8.49 9.93 -13.61
C LEU A 49 9.67 10.44 -12.74
N GLU A 50 10.91 10.16 -13.10
CA GLU A 50 12.10 10.61 -12.36
C GLU A 50 12.11 12.12 -12.09
N HIS A 51 11.68 12.92 -13.05
CA HIS A 51 11.57 14.37 -12.94
C HIS A 51 10.54 14.83 -11.88
N ARG A 52 9.70 13.90 -11.38
CA ARG A 52 8.71 14.14 -10.30
C ARG A 52 9.12 13.51 -8.97
N ALA A 53 10.19 12.71 -8.98
CA ALA A 53 10.70 12.06 -7.79
C ALA A 53 11.42 13.06 -6.88
N GLY A 54 11.25 12.93 -5.57
CA GLY A 54 12.06 13.65 -4.60
C GLY A 54 13.40 12.93 -4.39
N LYS A 55 14.46 13.72 -4.24
CA LYS A 55 15.81 13.24 -3.96
C LYS A 55 16.43 14.09 -2.86
N ASP A 56 17.34 13.50 -2.09
CA ASP A 56 18.14 14.26 -1.13
C ASP A 56 19.11 15.20 -1.84
N ALA A 57 19.79 16.07 -1.07
CA ALA A 57 20.70 17.08 -1.62
C ALA A 57 21.89 16.46 -2.38
N ALA A 58 22.28 15.23 -2.08
CA ALA A 58 23.31 14.50 -2.79
C ALA A 58 22.80 13.82 -4.08
N GLY A 59 21.48 13.70 -4.24
CA GLY A 59 20.83 12.99 -5.35
C GLY A 59 20.96 11.48 -5.28
N GLU A 60 21.41 10.93 -4.14
CA GLU A 60 21.71 9.52 -3.98
C GLU A 60 20.57 8.72 -3.31
N THR A 61 19.74 9.42 -2.52
CA THR A 61 18.63 8.80 -1.78
C THR A 61 17.32 9.36 -2.28
N GLY A 62 16.42 8.48 -2.72
CA GLY A 62 15.05 8.86 -3.06
C GLY A 62 14.18 9.05 -1.82
N ASP A 63 13.19 9.93 -1.92
CA ASP A 63 12.23 10.21 -0.85
C ASP A 63 11.22 9.08 -0.66
N GLY A 64 11.06 8.22 -1.65
CA GLY A 64 10.21 7.04 -1.57
C GLY A 64 9.52 6.72 -2.90
N VAL A 65 9.52 5.44 -3.23
CA VAL A 65 8.90 4.90 -4.44
C VAL A 65 8.21 3.59 -4.09
N GLY A 66 7.14 3.25 -4.81
CA GLY A 66 6.52 1.96 -4.63
C GLY A 66 5.49 1.61 -5.70
N ILE A 67 5.07 0.36 -5.62
CA ILE A 67 4.09 -0.27 -6.51
C ILE A 67 3.09 -1.09 -5.70
N MET A 68 1.81 -0.94 -6.04
CA MET A 68 0.74 -1.82 -5.57
C MET A 68 0.30 -2.73 -6.71
N LEU A 69 0.24 -4.02 -6.44
CA LEU A 69 -0.06 -5.08 -7.39
C LEU A 69 -1.16 -5.99 -6.85
N GLN A 70 -1.79 -6.74 -7.74
CA GLN A 70 -2.56 -7.91 -7.30
C GLN A 70 -1.59 -9.00 -6.80
N ILE A 71 -2.06 -9.80 -5.84
CA ILE A 71 -1.34 -10.99 -5.41
C ILE A 71 -1.26 -11.96 -6.58
N SER A 72 -0.04 -12.29 -7.02
CA SER A 72 0.21 -13.25 -8.08
C SER A 72 0.22 -14.66 -7.52
N HIS A 73 -0.87 -15.41 -7.74
CA HIS A 73 -0.97 -16.78 -7.25
C HIS A 73 0.12 -17.69 -7.83
N LYS A 74 0.39 -17.54 -9.13
CA LYS A 74 1.45 -18.29 -9.82
C LYS A 74 2.82 -18.08 -9.16
N PHE A 75 3.19 -16.82 -8.92
CA PHE A 75 4.45 -16.47 -8.28
C PHE A 75 4.52 -16.98 -6.84
N PHE A 76 3.52 -16.65 -6.01
CA PHE A 76 3.56 -17.04 -4.59
C PHE A 76 3.55 -18.56 -4.40
N LYS A 77 2.79 -19.31 -5.19
CA LYS A 77 2.82 -20.79 -5.16
C LYS A 77 4.20 -21.36 -5.48
N LYS A 78 4.94 -20.71 -6.40
CA LYS A 78 6.31 -21.08 -6.75
C LYS A 78 7.26 -20.83 -5.58
N VAL A 79 7.23 -19.63 -4.99
CA VAL A 79 8.24 -19.22 -3.99
C VAL A 79 7.96 -19.72 -2.57
N THR A 80 6.72 -20.14 -2.27
CA THR A 80 6.36 -20.72 -0.97
C THR A 80 6.59 -22.22 -0.90
N LYS A 81 6.57 -22.91 -2.04
CA LYS A 81 6.78 -24.38 -2.10
C LYS A 81 8.09 -24.84 -1.45
N PRO A 82 9.25 -24.22 -1.71
CA PRO A 82 10.51 -24.60 -1.05
C PRO A 82 10.51 -24.37 0.46
N LEU A 83 9.62 -23.52 0.97
CA LEU A 83 9.46 -23.20 2.39
C LEU A 83 8.49 -24.15 3.11
N GLY A 84 7.89 -25.09 2.38
CA GLY A 84 6.86 -25.99 2.93
C GLY A 84 5.51 -25.30 3.21
N ILE A 85 5.27 -24.12 2.62
CA ILE A 85 4.04 -23.36 2.79
C ILE A 85 3.08 -23.71 1.66
N GLU A 86 1.94 -24.33 2.01
CA GLU A 86 0.89 -24.69 1.05
C GLU A 86 -0.22 -23.65 1.04
N LEU A 87 -0.40 -22.94 -0.07
CA LEU A 87 -1.30 -21.79 -0.19
C LEU A 87 -2.76 -22.16 -0.53
N GLY A 88 -3.04 -23.37 -1.01
CA GLY A 88 -4.36 -23.71 -1.56
C GLY A 88 -4.60 -23.03 -2.92
N ASP A 89 -5.85 -22.65 -3.19
CA ASP A 89 -6.27 -21.97 -4.41
C ASP A 89 -6.07 -20.46 -4.35
N GLU A 90 -6.21 -19.79 -5.51
CA GLU A 90 -6.17 -18.33 -5.58
C GLU A 90 -7.25 -17.71 -4.71
N ARG A 91 -6.88 -16.73 -3.87
CA ARG A 91 -7.73 -16.03 -2.89
C ARG A 91 -8.18 -16.87 -1.68
N ASP A 92 -7.62 -18.08 -1.50
CA ASP A 92 -7.80 -18.86 -0.28
C ASP A 92 -6.74 -18.56 0.78
N TYR A 93 -5.90 -17.57 0.51
CA TYR A 93 -4.90 -17.07 1.44
C TYR A 93 -4.75 -15.57 1.35
N GLY A 94 -4.32 -14.96 2.44
CA GLY A 94 -3.87 -13.58 2.52
C GLY A 94 -2.35 -13.50 2.57
N VAL A 95 -1.81 -12.41 2.04
CA VAL A 95 -0.38 -12.09 2.11
C VAL A 95 -0.20 -10.79 2.89
N GLY A 96 0.62 -10.86 3.94
CA GLY A 96 1.09 -9.68 4.66
C GLY A 96 2.48 -9.28 4.22
N MET A 97 2.74 -7.97 4.06
CA MET A 97 4.06 -7.39 3.87
C MET A 97 4.40 -6.55 5.09
N PHE A 98 5.55 -6.81 5.71
CA PHE A 98 5.95 -6.23 6.98
C PHE A 98 7.34 -5.61 6.91
N PHE A 99 7.50 -4.48 7.57
CA PHE A 99 8.78 -3.86 7.90
C PHE A 99 9.06 -4.05 9.38
N PHE A 100 9.95 -4.97 9.71
CA PHE A 100 10.41 -5.22 11.08
C PHE A 100 11.64 -4.37 11.39
N PRO A 101 11.88 -4.06 12.68
CA PRO A 101 13.12 -3.39 13.08
C PRO A 101 14.35 -4.29 12.85
N ASN A 102 15.53 -3.67 12.69
CA ASN A 102 16.82 -4.39 12.60
C ASN A 102 17.31 -4.86 13.98
N ASP A 103 16.41 -5.41 14.78
CA ASP A 103 16.65 -5.98 16.09
C ASP A 103 16.03 -7.38 16.06
N GLU A 104 16.89 -8.39 16.12
CA GLU A 104 16.47 -9.79 15.99
C GLU A 104 15.47 -10.19 17.07
N PHE A 105 15.69 -9.78 18.33
CA PHE A 105 14.80 -10.10 19.44
C PHE A 105 13.40 -9.48 19.24
N LYS A 106 13.34 -8.19 18.89
CA LYS A 106 12.08 -7.50 18.61
C LYS A 106 11.35 -8.11 17.41
N THR A 107 12.10 -8.49 16.38
CA THR A 107 11.55 -9.14 15.20
C THR A 107 10.92 -10.50 15.53
N ILE A 108 11.61 -11.34 16.30
CA ILE A 108 11.09 -12.64 16.75
C ILE A 108 9.82 -12.44 17.61
N GLN A 109 9.86 -11.50 18.54
CA GLN A 109 8.71 -11.17 19.39
C GLN A 109 7.51 -10.70 18.58
N ALA A 110 7.70 -9.79 17.63
CA ALA A 110 6.64 -9.26 16.80
C ALA A 110 6.04 -10.35 15.86
N LYS A 111 6.89 -11.20 15.29
CA LYS A 111 6.44 -12.35 14.48
C LYS A 111 5.57 -13.29 15.32
N LYS A 112 6.02 -13.66 16.52
CA LYS A 112 5.25 -14.52 17.41
C LYS A 112 3.94 -13.89 17.87
N MET A 113 3.95 -12.59 18.11
CA MET A 113 2.74 -11.84 18.45
C MET A 113 1.71 -11.89 17.30
N LEU A 114 2.14 -11.67 16.05
CA LEU A 114 1.23 -11.77 14.90
C LEU A 114 0.65 -13.18 14.74
N GLU A 115 1.47 -14.23 14.88
CA GLU A 115 1.02 -15.63 14.81
C GLU A 115 -0.10 -15.88 15.82
N VAL A 116 0.10 -15.48 17.08
CA VAL A 116 -0.91 -15.64 18.14
C VAL A 116 -2.17 -14.82 17.86
N ILE A 117 -2.05 -13.60 17.32
CA ILE A 117 -3.20 -12.77 16.98
C ILE A 117 -3.99 -13.41 15.83
N VAL A 118 -3.32 -13.86 14.78
CA VAL A 118 -3.95 -14.53 13.63
C VAL A 118 -4.77 -15.75 14.10
N GLU A 119 -4.20 -16.57 14.95
CA GLU A 119 -4.90 -17.74 15.53
C GLU A 119 -6.10 -17.33 16.41
N LYS A 120 -5.93 -16.30 17.27
CA LYS A 120 -7.02 -15.78 18.12
C LYS A 120 -8.18 -15.19 17.35
N GLU A 121 -7.90 -14.61 16.18
CA GLU A 121 -8.94 -14.06 15.27
C GLU A 121 -9.57 -15.17 14.40
N GLY A 122 -9.26 -16.45 14.65
CA GLY A 122 -9.83 -17.60 13.97
C GLY A 122 -9.28 -17.81 12.56
N LEU A 123 -8.06 -17.41 12.33
CA LEU A 123 -7.32 -17.60 11.09
C LEU A 123 -6.22 -18.66 11.29
N GLU A 124 -5.74 -19.27 10.21
CA GLU A 124 -4.64 -20.24 10.24
C GLU A 124 -3.37 -19.57 9.68
N PHE A 125 -2.33 -19.52 10.50
CA PHE A 125 -1.03 -18.99 10.06
C PHE A 125 -0.25 -20.07 9.29
N LEU A 126 0.17 -19.77 8.05
CA LEU A 126 0.85 -20.74 7.19
C LEU A 126 2.39 -20.65 7.24
N GLY A 127 2.93 -19.45 7.43
CA GLY A 127 4.38 -19.29 7.52
C GLY A 127 4.88 -17.90 7.15
N TRP A 128 6.20 -17.74 7.34
CA TRP A 128 6.96 -16.53 6.99
C TRP A 128 7.86 -16.77 5.79
N ARG A 129 8.03 -15.71 4.98
CA ARG A 129 9.01 -15.65 3.88
C ARG A 129 9.80 -14.36 4.01
N GLU A 130 11.11 -14.44 3.99
CA GLU A 130 11.95 -13.26 3.77
C GLU A 130 11.85 -12.82 2.31
N VAL A 131 11.69 -11.51 2.10
CA VAL A 131 11.62 -10.95 0.75
C VAL A 131 13.04 -10.82 0.19
N PRO A 132 13.35 -11.46 -0.94
CA PRO A 132 14.68 -11.30 -1.56
C PRO A 132 14.90 -9.88 -2.03
N THR A 133 15.97 -9.25 -1.55
CA THR A 133 16.33 -7.86 -1.82
C THR A 133 17.80 -7.71 -2.17
N GLU A 134 18.15 -6.63 -2.88
CA GLU A 134 19.52 -6.24 -3.26
C GLU A 134 19.92 -4.92 -2.55
N PRO A 135 20.36 -4.96 -1.27
CA PRO A 135 20.69 -3.75 -0.50
C PRO A 135 21.83 -2.92 -1.11
N ASP A 136 22.72 -3.54 -1.89
CA ASP A 136 23.84 -2.85 -2.54
C ASP A 136 23.39 -1.85 -3.63
N LYS A 137 22.13 -1.92 -4.06
CA LYS A 137 21.52 -0.95 -4.97
C LYS A 137 21.12 0.36 -4.28
N LEU A 138 21.11 0.38 -2.95
CA LEU A 138 20.68 1.54 -2.17
C LEU A 138 21.86 2.44 -1.78
N SER A 139 21.57 3.73 -1.56
CA SER A 139 22.49 4.62 -0.88
C SER A 139 22.78 4.16 0.56
N GLN A 140 23.90 4.59 1.13
CA GLN A 140 24.24 4.26 2.54
C GLN A 140 23.13 4.71 3.49
N LYS A 141 22.61 5.91 3.31
CA LYS A 141 21.51 6.47 4.12
C LYS A 141 20.25 5.60 4.08
N ALA A 142 19.86 5.11 2.93
CA ALA A 142 18.68 4.23 2.80
C ALA A 142 18.93 2.86 3.43
N ARG A 143 20.17 2.33 3.34
CA ARG A 143 20.58 1.07 3.99
C ARG A 143 20.59 1.17 5.51
N ASP A 144 21.10 2.26 6.07
CA ASP A 144 21.20 2.46 7.52
C ASP A 144 19.85 2.43 8.22
N CYS A 145 18.77 2.82 7.51
CA CYS A 145 17.41 2.78 8.03
C CYS A 145 16.52 1.70 7.36
N MET A 146 17.10 0.80 6.58
CA MET A 146 16.39 -0.27 5.91
C MET A 146 15.79 -1.25 6.94
N PRO A 147 14.49 -1.55 6.89
CA PRO A 147 13.88 -2.55 7.77
C PRO A 147 14.19 -3.97 7.31
N CYS A 148 14.00 -4.94 8.19
CA CYS A 148 13.90 -6.35 7.82
C CYS A 148 12.53 -6.57 7.13
N ILE A 149 12.54 -6.96 5.85
CA ILE A 149 11.34 -7.07 5.01
C ILE A 149 10.88 -8.51 4.93
N MET A 150 9.69 -8.78 5.48
CA MET A 150 9.13 -10.13 5.54
C MET A 150 7.72 -10.18 4.97
N GLN A 151 7.35 -11.34 4.45
CA GLN A 151 5.98 -11.67 4.08
C GLN A 151 5.45 -12.77 5.00
N CYS A 152 4.17 -12.68 5.37
CA CYS A 152 3.45 -13.79 6.01
C CYS A 152 2.31 -14.26 5.13
N PHE A 153 1.92 -15.50 5.34
CA PHE A 153 0.80 -16.15 4.65
C PHE A 153 -0.20 -16.66 5.67
N VAL A 154 -1.48 -16.37 5.40
CA VAL A 154 -2.59 -16.71 6.30
C VAL A 154 -3.69 -17.38 5.47
N LYS A 155 -4.16 -18.53 5.89
CA LYS A 155 -5.21 -19.28 5.19
C LYS A 155 -6.60 -18.71 5.50
N ARG A 156 -7.44 -18.69 4.49
CA ARG A 156 -8.85 -18.35 4.63
C ARG A 156 -9.60 -19.48 5.32
N PRO A 157 -10.40 -19.19 6.37
CA PRO A 157 -11.33 -20.17 6.94
C PRO A 157 -12.39 -20.60 5.90
N GLU A 158 -12.81 -21.86 5.95
CA GLU A 158 -13.77 -22.41 4.97
C GLU A 158 -15.15 -21.73 5.03
N ASP A 159 -15.56 -21.29 6.22
CA ASP A 159 -16.82 -20.61 6.49
C ASP A 159 -16.80 -19.10 6.15
N VAL A 160 -15.66 -18.56 5.71
CA VAL A 160 -15.49 -17.16 5.33
C VAL A 160 -15.44 -17.04 3.81
N GLU A 161 -16.27 -16.18 3.22
CA GLU A 161 -16.29 -15.94 1.78
C GLU A 161 -14.97 -15.32 1.29
N ARG A 162 -14.57 -15.69 0.05
CA ARG A 162 -13.42 -15.08 -0.63
C ARG A 162 -13.64 -13.58 -0.87
N GLY A 163 -12.56 -12.82 -0.91
CA GLY A 163 -12.59 -11.40 -1.19
C GLY A 163 -12.80 -10.54 0.06
N LEU A 164 -13.76 -9.63 0.05
CA LEU A 164 -13.87 -8.59 1.08
C LEU A 164 -14.19 -9.15 2.48
N GLU A 165 -14.92 -10.25 2.58
CA GLU A 165 -15.22 -10.87 3.89
C GLU A 165 -13.94 -11.44 4.52
N PHE A 166 -13.07 -12.07 3.73
CA PHE A 166 -11.78 -12.53 4.22
C PHE A 166 -10.83 -11.34 4.51
N ASP A 167 -10.82 -10.32 3.64
CA ASP A 167 -10.01 -9.12 3.90
C ASP A 167 -10.43 -8.40 5.20
N ARG A 168 -11.72 -8.44 5.61
CA ARG A 168 -12.15 -7.93 6.93
C ARG A 168 -11.50 -8.67 8.09
N LYS A 169 -11.37 -10.00 7.98
CA LYS A 169 -10.67 -10.79 9.01
C LYS A 169 -9.18 -10.40 9.09
N LEU A 170 -8.52 -10.27 7.94
CA LEU A 170 -7.14 -9.80 7.88
C LEU A 170 -6.99 -8.38 8.42
N TYR A 171 -7.93 -7.49 8.10
CA TYR A 171 -7.98 -6.13 8.62
C TYR A 171 -8.06 -6.10 10.15
N VAL A 172 -8.97 -6.87 10.75
CA VAL A 172 -9.10 -6.95 12.22
C VAL A 172 -7.80 -7.47 12.84
N ALA A 173 -7.24 -8.58 12.34
CA ALA A 173 -5.99 -9.13 12.84
C ALA A 173 -4.84 -8.11 12.75
N ARG A 174 -4.73 -7.37 11.64
CA ARG A 174 -3.74 -6.31 11.48
C ARG A 174 -3.94 -5.19 12.50
N ARG A 175 -5.17 -4.70 12.67
CA ARG A 175 -5.43 -3.61 13.62
C ARG A 175 -5.11 -4.00 15.06
N VAL A 176 -5.44 -5.21 15.47
CA VAL A 176 -5.05 -5.76 16.78
C VAL A 176 -3.51 -5.82 16.92
N PHE A 177 -2.83 -6.25 15.87
CA PHE A 177 -1.36 -6.29 15.86
C PHE A 177 -0.74 -4.90 15.96
N GLU A 178 -1.20 -3.93 15.15
CA GLU A 178 -0.70 -2.55 15.16
C GLU A 178 -0.90 -1.85 16.50
N GLN A 179 -1.98 -2.17 17.23
CA GLN A 179 -2.22 -1.64 18.58
C GLN A 179 -1.35 -2.30 19.65
N SER A 180 -0.82 -3.48 19.37
CA SER A 180 -0.02 -4.27 20.30
C SER A 180 1.50 -4.14 20.07
N ASN A 181 1.90 -3.53 18.98
CA ASN A 181 3.30 -3.45 18.54
C ASN A 181 3.63 -2.14 17.83
N ASP A 182 4.45 -1.30 18.44
CA ASP A 182 4.86 0.01 17.93
C ASP A 182 6.13 -0.03 17.05
N ASN A 183 6.80 -1.18 16.96
CA ASN A 183 8.10 -1.28 16.31
C ASN A 183 8.03 -1.90 14.90
N THR A 184 6.86 -2.32 14.47
CA THR A 184 6.65 -3.00 13.19
C THR A 184 5.61 -2.26 12.36
N TYR A 185 5.93 -1.97 11.10
CA TYR A 185 4.99 -1.38 10.17
C TYR A 185 4.40 -2.43 9.24
N VAL A 186 3.08 -2.48 9.16
CA VAL A 186 2.37 -3.37 8.22
C VAL A 186 2.13 -2.63 6.92
N VAL A 187 2.92 -2.96 5.90
CA VAL A 187 2.87 -2.31 4.59
C VAL A 187 1.55 -2.62 3.87
N SER A 188 1.16 -3.90 3.86
CA SER A 188 -0.12 -4.38 3.34
C SER A 188 -0.47 -5.72 3.99
N PHE A 189 -1.76 -6.04 4.10
CA PHE A 189 -2.26 -7.34 4.55
C PHE A 189 -3.63 -7.59 3.92
N SER A 190 -3.66 -8.36 2.84
CA SER A 190 -4.86 -8.56 2.01
C SER A 190 -4.82 -9.91 1.30
N SER A 191 -5.99 -10.36 0.85
CA SER A 191 -6.13 -11.52 -0.05
C SER A 191 -6.10 -11.14 -1.54
N ARG A 192 -6.01 -9.83 -1.85
CA ARG A 192 -6.15 -9.31 -3.21
C ARG A 192 -4.96 -8.53 -3.71
N THR A 193 -4.38 -7.69 -2.86
CA THR A 193 -3.33 -6.74 -3.22
C THR A 193 -2.13 -6.83 -2.29
N ILE A 194 -0.97 -6.43 -2.80
CA ILE A 194 0.27 -6.33 -2.06
C ILE A 194 1.01 -5.07 -2.49
N VAL A 195 1.73 -4.46 -1.56
CA VAL A 195 2.51 -3.24 -1.79
C VAL A 195 3.99 -3.52 -1.60
N TYR A 196 4.81 -3.15 -2.58
CA TYR A 196 6.26 -3.06 -2.50
C TYR A 196 6.65 -1.59 -2.53
N LYS A 197 7.35 -1.12 -1.51
CA LYS A 197 7.74 0.29 -1.38
C LYS A 197 8.98 0.47 -0.51
N GLY A 198 9.60 1.64 -0.59
CA GLY A 198 10.75 1.99 0.25
C GLY A 198 11.39 3.31 -0.13
N MET A 199 12.50 3.64 0.52
CA MET A 199 13.29 4.84 0.25
C MET A 199 14.20 4.63 -0.96
N PHE A 200 13.63 4.71 -2.16
CA PHE A 200 14.33 4.44 -3.42
C PHE A 200 14.41 5.68 -4.31
N LEU A 201 15.43 5.72 -5.18
CA LEU A 201 15.31 6.35 -6.49
C LEU A 201 14.39 5.50 -7.36
N VAL A 202 13.75 6.10 -8.36
CA VAL A 202 12.68 5.41 -9.14
C VAL A 202 13.15 4.13 -9.82
N GLU A 203 14.38 4.09 -10.31
CA GLU A 203 14.98 2.91 -10.93
C GLU A 203 15.37 1.82 -9.94
N GLN A 204 15.60 2.18 -8.66
CA GLN A 204 16.02 1.24 -7.63
C GLN A 204 14.90 0.30 -7.18
N LEU A 205 13.62 0.68 -7.30
CA LEU A 205 12.49 -0.15 -6.91
C LEU A 205 12.55 -1.54 -7.58
N ARG A 206 12.74 -1.56 -8.91
CA ARG A 206 12.89 -2.81 -9.69
C ARG A 206 14.17 -3.56 -9.31
N GLN A 207 15.26 -2.84 -9.12
CA GLN A 207 16.57 -3.43 -8.86
C GLN A 207 16.66 -4.03 -7.46
N PHE A 208 15.96 -3.45 -6.50
CA PHE A 208 15.99 -3.84 -5.09
C PHE A 208 15.10 -5.06 -4.80
N PHE A 209 13.86 -5.06 -5.27
CA PHE A 209 12.94 -6.18 -5.04
C PHE A 209 13.06 -7.23 -6.15
N MET A 210 13.72 -8.34 -5.86
CA MET A 210 13.91 -9.45 -6.81
C MET A 210 12.59 -10.05 -7.28
N ASP A 211 11.56 -10.05 -6.42
CA ASP A 211 10.21 -10.51 -6.73
C ASP A 211 9.62 -9.81 -7.97
N LEU A 212 9.88 -8.51 -8.13
CA LEU A 212 9.33 -7.71 -9.23
C LEU A 212 9.97 -8.02 -10.60
N GLN A 213 11.10 -8.73 -10.60
CA GLN A 213 11.81 -9.16 -11.80
C GLN A 213 11.39 -10.56 -12.27
N ASP A 214 10.69 -11.32 -11.42
CA ASP A 214 10.29 -12.69 -11.75
C ASP A 214 9.16 -12.69 -12.80
N PRO A 215 9.34 -13.36 -13.97
CA PRO A 215 8.33 -13.40 -15.03
C PRO A 215 7.02 -14.10 -14.62
N ASP A 216 7.04 -14.89 -13.55
CA ASP A 216 5.84 -15.51 -12.99
C ASP A 216 5.06 -14.55 -12.08
N TYR A 217 5.63 -13.37 -11.75
CA TYR A 217 4.88 -12.33 -11.05
C TYR A 217 3.96 -11.61 -12.02
N GLU A 218 2.69 -11.96 -12.02
CA GLU A 218 1.69 -11.44 -12.96
C GLU A 218 0.60 -10.65 -12.24
N SER A 219 0.14 -9.57 -12.87
CA SER A 219 -0.95 -8.73 -12.42
C SER A 219 -1.76 -8.21 -13.60
N ALA A 220 -3.06 -7.94 -13.41
CA ALA A 220 -3.87 -7.24 -14.38
C ALA A 220 -3.98 -5.74 -14.08
N ILE A 221 -3.64 -5.32 -12.86
CA ILE A 221 -3.67 -3.93 -12.40
C ILE A 221 -2.41 -3.66 -11.60
N ALA A 222 -1.75 -2.56 -11.89
CA ALA A 222 -0.63 -2.05 -11.11
C ALA A 222 -0.76 -0.54 -10.96
N THR A 223 -0.52 -0.02 -9.75
CA THR A 223 -0.43 1.42 -9.48
C THR A 223 0.91 1.74 -8.86
N VAL A 224 1.52 2.85 -9.26
CA VAL A 224 2.85 3.27 -8.83
C VAL A 224 2.85 4.70 -8.35
N HIS A 225 3.81 5.03 -7.51
CA HIS A 225 4.08 6.39 -7.08
C HIS A 225 5.58 6.64 -6.95
N SER A 226 6.05 7.79 -7.45
CA SER A 226 7.46 8.18 -7.45
C SER A 226 7.87 9.08 -6.28
N ARG A 227 7.00 9.23 -5.27
CA ARG A 227 7.26 10.10 -4.11
C ARG A 227 6.72 9.49 -2.81
N PHE A 228 7.16 10.07 -1.69
CA PHE A 228 6.55 9.92 -0.37
C PHE A 228 5.52 11.03 -0.11
N SER A 229 4.84 10.95 1.04
CA SER A 229 3.89 12.00 1.44
C SER A 229 4.59 13.34 1.69
N THR A 230 4.12 14.40 1.03
CA THR A 230 4.58 15.78 1.29
C THR A 230 4.37 16.19 2.75
N ASN A 231 5.10 17.20 3.21
CA ASN A 231 5.06 17.73 4.58
C ASN A 231 5.50 16.78 5.70
N THR A 232 6.19 15.68 5.38
CA THR A 232 6.75 14.73 6.36
C THR A 232 8.21 14.44 6.03
N ASN A 233 8.97 13.95 7.02
CA ASN A 233 10.31 13.44 6.74
C ASN A 233 10.22 12.11 5.99
N PRO A 234 11.04 11.87 4.94
CA PRO A 234 11.10 10.61 4.24
C PRO A 234 11.40 9.45 5.19
N SER A 235 10.67 8.35 5.01
CA SER A 235 10.94 7.08 5.68
C SER A 235 10.42 5.92 4.84
N TRP A 236 10.88 4.72 5.12
CA TRP A 236 10.41 3.51 4.46
C TRP A 236 8.89 3.34 4.52
N GLU A 237 8.30 3.66 5.67
CA GLU A 237 6.86 3.49 5.92
C GLU A 237 6.03 4.53 5.18
N ARG A 238 6.54 5.77 5.05
CA ARG A 238 5.83 6.90 4.44
C ARG A 238 5.88 6.94 2.93
N SER A 239 6.65 6.03 2.31
CA SER A 239 6.63 5.84 0.86
C SER A 239 5.24 5.41 0.39
N HIS A 240 4.84 5.84 -0.81
CA HIS A 240 3.61 5.40 -1.45
C HIS A 240 3.83 4.19 -2.38
N PRO A 241 2.79 3.43 -2.71
CA PRO A 241 1.38 3.51 -2.30
C PRO A 241 1.12 3.19 -0.84
N ASN A 242 -0.03 3.64 -0.31
CA ASN A 242 -0.63 3.09 0.89
C ASN A 242 -1.39 1.80 0.56
N ARG A 243 -2.22 1.26 1.49
CA ARG A 243 -2.92 -0.02 1.29
C ARG A 243 -4.10 0.07 0.33
N PHE A 244 -4.80 1.20 0.30
CA PHE A 244 -6.00 1.44 -0.51
C PHE A 244 -5.86 2.58 -1.49
N ILE A 245 -5.02 3.56 -1.20
CA ILE A 245 -4.88 4.74 -2.05
C ILE A 245 -3.44 4.97 -2.55
N VAL A 246 -3.40 5.64 -3.70
CA VAL A 246 -2.21 6.29 -4.25
C VAL A 246 -2.52 7.78 -4.33
N HIS A 247 -1.77 8.62 -3.61
CA HIS A 247 -2.08 10.03 -3.44
C HIS A 247 -0.81 10.87 -3.25
N ASN A 248 -0.79 12.11 -3.75
CA ASN A 248 0.38 13.00 -3.62
C ASN A 248 0.63 13.51 -2.18
N GLY A 249 -0.33 13.37 -1.27
CA GLY A 249 -0.13 13.61 0.15
C GLY A 249 -0.50 15.01 0.67
N GLU A 250 -0.94 15.94 -0.18
CA GLU A 250 -1.40 17.26 0.27
C GLU A 250 -2.90 17.24 0.54
N ILE A 251 -3.28 17.30 1.82
CA ILE A 251 -4.67 17.31 2.25
C ILE A 251 -4.85 18.40 3.31
N ASN A 252 -5.29 19.58 2.88
CA ASN A 252 -5.35 20.78 3.73
C ASN A 252 -6.28 20.65 4.93
N THR A 253 -7.28 19.77 4.88
CA THR A 253 -8.30 19.59 5.91
C THR A 253 -8.09 18.38 6.79
N ILE A 254 -6.96 17.65 6.65
CA ILE A 254 -6.79 16.33 7.26
C ILE A 254 -6.90 16.33 8.78
N LEU A 255 -6.34 17.32 9.48
CA LEU A 255 -6.41 17.40 10.94
C LEU A 255 -7.86 17.51 11.43
N GLY A 256 -8.62 18.46 10.88
CA GLY A 256 -10.03 18.60 11.25
C GLY A 256 -10.89 17.40 10.87
N ASN A 257 -10.57 16.69 9.79
CA ASN A 257 -11.27 15.47 9.40
C ASN A 257 -10.89 14.29 10.30
N SER A 258 -9.64 14.18 10.71
CA SER A 258 -9.17 13.20 11.69
C SER A 258 -9.86 13.41 13.04
N ASP A 259 -9.92 14.65 13.54
CA ASP A 259 -10.62 15.00 14.79
C ASP A 259 -12.12 14.66 14.72
N LYS A 260 -12.78 14.99 13.60
CA LYS A 260 -14.18 14.64 13.38
C LYS A 260 -14.42 13.13 13.34
N MET A 261 -13.47 12.35 12.76
CA MET A 261 -13.56 10.90 12.74
C MET A 261 -13.46 10.35 14.16
N SER A 262 -12.44 10.77 14.91
CA SER A 262 -12.23 10.35 16.31
C SER A 262 -13.41 10.71 17.20
N ALA A 263 -13.99 11.90 17.04
CA ALA A 263 -15.17 12.31 17.81
C ALA A 263 -16.42 11.48 17.49
N ARG A 264 -16.50 10.84 16.34
CA ARG A 264 -17.61 9.97 15.94
C ARG A 264 -17.44 8.53 16.40
N GLU A 265 -16.23 8.08 16.68
CA GLU A 265 -15.93 6.68 17.00
C GLU A 265 -16.78 6.12 18.14
N GLU A 266 -17.08 6.91 19.15
CA GLU A 266 -17.94 6.51 20.29
C GLU A 266 -19.39 6.17 19.87
N ASN A 267 -19.88 6.78 18.80
CA ASN A 267 -21.27 6.62 18.32
C ASN A 267 -21.34 5.86 16.99
N MET A 268 -20.23 5.33 16.51
CA MET A 268 -20.21 4.54 15.28
C MET A 268 -20.58 3.09 15.53
N GLU A 269 -21.30 2.54 14.57
CA GLU A 269 -21.58 1.11 14.49
C GLU A 269 -21.24 0.60 13.09
N SER A 270 -20.74 -0.62 13.00
CA SER A 270 -20.48 -1.28 11.73
C SER A 270 -21.26 -2.59 11.64
N PRO A 271 -22.27 -2.67 10.77
CA PRO A 271 -23.03 -3.92 10.56
C PRO A 271 -22.15 -5.08 10.10
N LYS A 272 -21.05 -4.80 9.45
CA LYS A 272 -20.11 -5.80 8.93
C LYS A 272 -19.05 -6.22 9.95
N LEU A 273 -18.51 -5.30 10.74
CA LEU A 273 -17.52 -5.59 11.78
C LEU A 273 -18.17 -6.09 13.08
N LYS A 274 -19.40 -5.68 13.37
CA LYS A 274 -20.17 -6.14 14.56
C LYS A 274 -19.32 -6.04 15.85
N LYS A 275 -19.17 -7.15 16.56
CA LYS A 275 -18.36 -7.26 17.79
C LYS A 275 -16.88 -6.98 17.60
N GLU A 276 -16.37 -7.12 16.38
CA GLU A 276 -14.96 -6.84 16.07
C GLU A 276 -14.68 -5.32 15.92
N PHE A 277 -15.72 -4.49 15.89
CA PHE A 277 -15.61 -3.04 15.71
C PHE A 277 -14.66 -2.40 16.73
N GLN A 278 -14.77 -2.76 18.00
CA GLN A 278 -13.92 -2.21 19.06
C GLN A 278 -12.43 -2.56 18.90
N LYS A 279 -12.11 -3.64 18.23
CA LYS A 279 -10.74 -4.08 17.98
C LYS A 279 -10.01 -3.24 16.93
N VAL A 280 -10.75 -2.49 16.11
CA VAL A 280 -10.16 -1.70 15.01
C VAL A 280 -10.00 -0.22 15.36
N LEU A 281 -10.45 0.21 16.53
CA LEU A 281 -10.31 1.58 17.02
C LEU A 281 -8.93 1.81 17.66
N PRO A 282 -8.38 3.04 17.59
CA PRO A 282 -8.89 4.17 16.81
C PRO A 282 -8.75 3.91 15.30
N VAL A 283 -9.65 4.45 14.49
CA VAL A 283 -9.63 4.28 13.02
C VAL A 283 -8.38 4.92 12.43
N ILE A 284 -8.08 6.14 12.87
CA ILE A 284 -7.00 6.96 12.33
C ILE A 284 -5.73 6.77 13.16
N ASN A 285 -4.62 6.50 12.50
CA ASN A 285 -3.29 6.63 13.08
C ASN A 285 -2.80 8.06 12.93
N ALA A 286 -2.93 8.87 14.00
CA ALA A 286 -2.56 10.29 14.00
C ALA A 286 -1.05 10.54 13.83
N ALA A 287 -0.19 9.53 14.02
CA ALA A 287 1.25 9.60 13.75
C ALA A 287 1.59 9.35 12.27
N GLY A 288 0.59 8.96 11.45
CA GLY A 288 0.74 8.76 10.02
C GLY A 288 0.86 10.06 9.24
N SER A 289 1.15 9.95 7.94
CA SER A 289 1.06 11.08 7.01
C SER A 289 -0.40 11.39 6.67
N ASP A 290 -0.66 12.56 6.08
CA ASP A 290 -2.00 12.97 5.63
C ASP A 290 -2.68 11.90 4.77
N SER A 291 -1.95 11.37 3.79
CA SER A 291 -2.44 10.29 2.93
C SER A 291 -2.63 8.97 3.66
N ALA A 292 -1.81 8.67 4.69
CA ALA A 292 -2.01 7.48 5.52
C ALA A 292 -3.25 7.58 6.40
N MET A 293 -3.54 8.76 6.97
CA MET A 293 -4.78 9.02 7.70
C MET A 293 -6.02 8.86 6.80
N LEU A 294 -5.94 9.39 5.57
CA LEU A 294 -6.99 9.21 4.56
C LEU A 294 -7.17 7.75 4.17
N ASP A 295 -6.07 7.01 3.98
CA ASP A 295 -6.07 5.57 3.69
C ASP A 295 -6.73 4.77 4.81
N ASN A 296 -6.43 5.11 6.08
CA ASN A 296 -7.08 4.47 7.23
C ASN A 296 -8.60 4.68 7.22
N ALA A 297 -9.06 5.91 6.96
CA ALA A 297 -10.48 6.21 6.88
C ALA A 297 -11.16 5.44 5.74
N LEU A 298 -10.57 5.44 4.54
CA LEU A 298 -11.12 4.71 3.40
C LEU A 298 -11.18 3.21 3.67
N GLU A 299 -10.09 2.62 4.17
CA GLU A 299 -10.03 1.21 4.50
C GLU A 299 -11.13 0.84 5.51
N PHE A 300 -11.26 1.60 6.60
CA PHE A 300 -12.30 1.39 7.60
C PHE A 300 -13.72 1.44 7.01
N LEU A 301 -14.02 2.45 6.19
CA LEU A 301 -15.33 2.60 5.56
C LEU A 301 -15.65 1.44 4.63
N VAL A 302 -14.69 1.00 3.81
CA VAL A 302 -14.85 -0.16 2.92
C VAL A 302 -15.04 -1.45 3.73
N MET A 303 -14.25 -1.64 4.80
CA MET A 303 -14.38 -2.81 5.67
C MET A 303 -15.69 -2.79 6.47
N SER A 304 -16.23 -1.61 6.74
CA SER A 304 -17.56 -1.42 7.35
C SER A 304 -18.73 -1.65 6.37
N GLY A 305 -18.44 -1.85 5.08
CA GLY A 305 -19.44 -2.18 4.05
C GLY A 305 -19.84 -1.01 3.15
N MET A 306 -19.15 0.12 3.21
CA MET A 306 -19.39 1.24 2.29
C MET A 306 -18.83 0.89 0.91
N GLU A 307 -19.60 1.20 -0.14
CA GLU A 307 -19.12 1.10 -1.52
C GLU A 307 -18.01 2.13 -1.77
N PRO A 308 -16.85 1.76 -2.38
CA PRO A 308 -15.75 2.68 -2.65
C PRO A 308 -16.17 3.93 -3.45
N VAL A 309 -17.14 3.80 -4.36
CA VAL A 309 -17.68 4.91 -5.14
C VAL A 309 -18.35 5.94 -4.23
N SER A 310 -19.08 5.50 -3.19
CA SER A 310 -19.71 6.41 -2.21
C SER A 310 -18.68 7.25 -1.47
N TYR A 311 -17.51 6.68 -1.16
CA TYR A 311 -16.41 7.43 -0.55
C TYR A 311 -15.88 8.55 -1.46
N THR A 312 -15.80 8.30 -2.76
CA THR A 312 -15.39 9.33 -3.75
C THR A 312 -16.34 10.54 -3.70
N HIS A 313 -17.64 10.30 -3.56
CA HIS A 313 -18.64 11.38 -3.43
C HIS A 313 -18.50 12.14 -2.10
N LEU A 314 -18.25 11.46 -1.00
CA LEU A 314 -17.99 12.10 0.30
C LEU A 314 -16.78 13.02 0.24
N ARG A 315 -15.72 12.60 -0.47
CA ARG A 315 -14.48 13.36 -0.60
C ARG A 315 -14.61 14.57 -1.52
N ALA A 316 -15.49 14.54 -2.51
CA ALA A 316 -15.72 15.68 -3.40
C ALA A 316 -16.17 16.96 -2.67
N HIS A 317 -16.59 16.86 -1.42
CA HIS A 317 -16.96 17.97 -0.55
C HIS A 317 -15.83 18.51 0.35
N GLU A 318 -14.60 18.02 0.18
CA GLU A 318 -13.45 18.47 0.97
C GLU A 318 -12.81 19.78 0.48
N THR A 319 -13.31 20.39 -0.60
CA THR A 319 -12.87 21.70 -1.03
C THR A 319 -13.55 22.80 -0.20
N SER A 320 -12.79 23.82 0.21
CA SER A 320 -13.23 24.92 1.05
C SER A 320 -14.47 25.71 0.57
N LEU A 321 -14.97 25.42 -0.62
CA LEU A 321 -16.15 26.04 -1.21
C LEU A 321 -17.46 25.26 -0.92
N HIS A 322 -17.38 24.12 -0.23
CA HIS A 322 -18.51 23.23 0.02
C HIS A 322 -18.69 22.85 1.50
N LEU A 323 -18.01 23.59 2.41
CA LEU A 323 -18.20 23.50 3.87
C LEU A 323 -19.16 24.54 4.37
#